data_d25c42a9a8b30de91dfe9815e9cb65da
#
_entry.id   d25c42a9a8b30de91dfe9815e9cb65da
#
_cell.length_a   1.000
_cell.length_b   1.000
_cell.length_c   1.000
_cell.angle_alpha   90.00
_cell.angle_beta   90.00
_cell.angle_gamma   90.00
#
_symmetry.space_group_name_H-M   'P 1'
#
loop_
_entity.id
_entity.type
_entity.pdbx_description
1 polymer ?
#
loop_
_entity_poly.entity_id
_entity_poly.type
_entity_poly.pdbx_seq_one_letter_code
_entity_poly.pdbx_strand_id
1 'polypeptide(L)'
;MVNDTNGHRIYAIGDIHGCLDQLLQVQDNIRSDLQKRPHPQPVIIYLGDFIDRGPESRGVVENLIAESAAAHRTHVLLGNHDMMLQIYLKDPTIPIRPNGPKVNKVHWLHELGGGAETLLSYGVVDASHENPGATHKDFITALPDEHLHFFESLEHFVRLGSYLFVHAGINPDVPLDEQTEDDFTWMREPFLSSTADHGFTVVHGHTPTKLVANRGNRIGIDTGAVFGGDLSCLVLEGAEQALLSQIGLIPCPPES
;
A
#
# COMPACT_ATOMS: atom_id res chain seq x y z
N MET A 1 18.07 18.27 0.59
CA MET A 1 17.43 18.32 -0.76
C MET A 1 16.31 19.36 -0.72
N VAL A 2 16.02 20.01 -1.84
CA VAL A 2 14.79 20.82 -1.97
C VAL A 2 13.69 19.87 -2.35
N ASN A 3 12.67 19.71 -1.50
CA ASN A 3 11.50 18.89 -1.80
C ASN A 3 10.74 19.53 -2.98
N ASP A 4 10.49 18.76 -4.03
CA ASP A 4 9.79 19.19 -5.23
C ASP A 4 8.91 18.05 -5.75
N THR A 5 7.67 18.37 -6.08
CA THR A 5 6.68 17.44 -6.64
C THR A 5 6.56 17.54 -8.15
N ASN A 6 7.47 18.26 -8.81
CA ASN A 6 7.45 18.52 -10.26
C ASN A 6 6.10 19.12 -10.73
N GLY A 7 5.54 20.05 -9.93
CA GLY A 7 4.29 20.74 -10.22
C GLY A 7 3.02 19.90 -9.98
N HIS A 8 3.12 18.76 -9.35
CA HIS A 8 1.96 17.95 -8.94
C HIS A 8 1.53 18.26 -7.50
N ARG A 9 0.24 18.07 -7.21
CA ARG A 9 -0.23 17.80 -5.86
C ARG A 9 -0.45 16.30 -5.73
N ILE A 10 0.26 15.67 -4.80
CA ILE A 10 0.26 14.22 -4.62
C ILE A 10 -0.46 13.88 -3.33
N TYR A 11 -1.40 12.93 -3.39
CA TYR A 11 -2.07 12.32 -2.25
C TYR A 11 -1.59 10.88 -2.15
N ALA A 12 -0.76 10.58 -1.16
CA ALA A 12 -0.29 9.21 -0.90
C ALA A 12 -1.08 8.60 0.25
N ILE A 13 -1.66 7.42 0.04
CA ILE A 13 -2.50 6.69 0.98
C ILE A 13 -1.76 5.44 1.45
N GLY A 14 -1.74 5.22 2.78
CA GLY A 14 -1.10 4.07 3.41
C GLY A 14 -1.86 2.77 3.26
N ASP A 15 -1.49 1.78 4.07
CA ASP A 15 -1.99 0.40 4.03
C ASP A 15 -3.48 0.33 4.41
N ILE A 16 -4.28 -0.31 3.56
CA ILE A 16 -5.76 -0.30 3.67
C ILE A 16 -6.28 -1.55 4.37
N HIS A 17 -5.76 -2.73 4.01
CA HIS A 17 -6.14 -4.00 4.64
C HIS A 17 -7.65 -4.19 4.82
N GLY A 18 -8.44 -4.10 3.74
CA GLY A 18 -9.88 -4.31 3.80
C GLY A 18 -10.68 -3.30 4.63
N CYS A 19 -10.10 -2.16 5.00
CA CYS A 19 -10.77 -1.08 5.73
C CYS A 19 -11.50 -0.14 4.76
N LEU A 20 -12.55 -0.62 4.08
CA LEU A 20 -13.29 0.11 3.05
C LEU A 20 -13.87 1.43 3.55
N ASP A 21 -14.48 1.47 4.73
CA ASP A 21 -15.06 2.69 5.29
C ASP A 21 -14.03 3.81 5.43
N GLN A 22 -12.82 3.48 5.92
CA GLN A 22 -11.73 4.44 6.04
C GLN A 22 -11.21 4.90 4.68
N LEU A 23 -11.11 3.98 3.70
CA LEU A 23 -10.75 4.31 2.32
C LEU A 23 -11.73 5.32 1.72
N LEU A 24 -13.03 5.06 1.81
CA LEU A 24 -14.08 5.96 1.32
C LEU A 24 -13.99 7.34 1.97
N GLN A 25 -13.74 7.39 3.30
CA GLN A 25 -13.58 8.64 4.02
C GLN A 25 -12.36 9.43 3.54
N VAL A 26 -11.21 8.77 3.30
CA VAL A 26 -10.00 9.42 2.77
C VAL A 26 -10.26 9.98 1.37
N GLN A 27 -10.93 9.21 0.50
CA GLN A 27 -11.29 9.66 -0.84
C GLN A 27 -12.25 10.85 -0.82
N ASP A 28 -13.22 10.89 0.11
CA ASP A 28 -14.10 12.05 0.31
C ASP A 28 -13.32 13.29 0.77
N ASN A 29 -12.35 13.10 1.65
CA ASN A 29 -11.47 14.18 2.09
C ASN A 29 -10.62 14.73 0.92
N ILE A 30 -10.08 13.86 0.05
CA ILE A 30 -9.34 14.27 -1.16
C ILE A 30 -10.26 15.05 -2.11
N ARG A 31 -11.46 14.55 -2.38
CA ARG A 31 -12.45 15.24 -3.23
C ARG A 31 -12.80 16.63 -2.65
N SER A 32 -13.02 16.71 -1.34
CA SER A 32 -13.30 17.98 -0.65
C SER A 32 -12.11 18.95 -0.72
N ASP A 33 -10.89 18.47 -0.56
CA ASP A 33 -9.68 19.27 -0.68
C ASP A 33 -9.50 19.82 -2.10
N LEU A 34 -9.67 18.98 -3.12
CA LEU A 34 -9.60 19.39 -4.52
C LEU A 34 -10.70 20.40 -4.92
N GLN A 35 -11.89 20.33 -4.31
CA GLN A 35 -12.93 21.33 -4.50
C GLN A 35 -12.56 22.68 -3.89
N LYS A 36 -11.98 22.69 -2.69
CA LYS A 36 -11.57 23.91 -1.97
C LYS A 36 -10.29 24.52 -2.52
N ARG A 37 -9.38 23.69 -2.98
CA ARG A 37 -8.06 24.03 -3.51
C ARG A 37 -7.84 23.31 -4.86
N PRO A 38 -8.48 23.76 -5.96
CA PRO A 38 -8.33 23.13 -7.26
C PRO A 38 -6.86 23.06 -7.68
N HIS A 39 -6.45 21.93 -8.26
CA HIS A 39 -5.10 21.75 -8.79
C HIS A 39 -5.17 21.14 -10.19
N PRO A 40 -4.38 21.62 -11.18
CA PRO A 40 -4.46 21.12 -12.56
C PRO A 40 -3.87 19.73 -12.75
N GLN A 41 -3.01 19.28 -11.84
CA GLN A 41 -2.30 18.00 -11.94
C GLN A 41 -2.30 17.25 -10.60
N PRO A 42 -3.48 16.85 -10.08
CA PRO A 42 -3.54 16.01 -8.90
C PRO A 42 -3.12 14.57 -9.26
N VAL A 43 -2.37 13.93 -8.36
CA VAL A 43 -1.96 12.52 -8.47
C VAL A 43 -2.34 11.82 -7.18
N ILE A 44 -2.95 10.65 -7.28
CA ILE A 44 -3.31 9.80 -6.16
C ILE A 44 -2.43 8.55 -6.21
N ILE A 45 -1.80 8.19 -5.09
CA ILE A 45 -0.92 7.03 -4.99
C ILE A 45 -1.35 6.18 -3.79
N TYR A 46 -1.77 4.94 -4.05
CA TYR A 46 -2.05 3.94 -3.05
C TYR A 46 -0.81 3.07 -2.86
N LEU A 47 -0.30 2.95 -1.62
CA LEU A 47 1.02 2.36 -1.37
C LEU A 47 1.02 0.82 -1.26
N GLY A 48 -0.10 0.14 -1.50
CA GLY A 48 -0.21 -1.32 -1.41
C GLY A 48 -0.92 -1.80 -0.16
N ASP A 49 -0.91 -3.12 0.04
CA ASP A 49 -1.61 -3.84 1.12
C ASP A 49 -3.10 -3.49 1.17
N PHE A 50 -3.79 -3.80 0.06
CA PHE A 50 -5.23 -3.51 -0.10
C PHE A 50 -6.11 -4.52 0.62
N ILE A 51 -5.64 -5.75 0.72
CA ILE A 51 -6.36 -6.93 1.19
C ILE A 51 -5.82 -7.45 2.53
N ASP A 52 -6.44 -8.49 3.02
CA ASP A 52 -6.10 -9.25 4.23
C ASP A 52 -6.43 -8.54 5.54
N ARG A 53 -6.65 -9.33 6.59
CA ARG A 53 -6.93 -8.87 7.97
C ARG A 53 -8.27 -8.19 8.16
N GLY A 54 -8.61 -7.22 7.35
CA GLY A 54 -9.89 -6.49 7.41
C GLY A 54 -11.00 -7.18 6.63
N PRO A 55 -12.26 -6.82 6.90
CA PRO A 55 -13.42 -7.59 6.44
C PRO A 55 -13.79 -7.35 4.98
N GLU A 56 -13.37 -6.25 4.36
CA GLU A 56 -13.94 -5.79 3.09
C GLU A 56 -12.92 -5.70 1.95
N SER A 57 -11.98 -6.69 1.89
CA SER A 57 -10.94 -6.74 0.84
C SER A 57 -11.52 -6.66 -0.56
N ARG A 58 -12.61 -7.40 -0.85
CA ARG A 58 -13.31 -7.33 -2.14
C ARG A 58 -13.82 -5.92 -2.45
N GLY A 59 -14.49 -5.26 -1.52
CA GLY A 59 -15.01 -3.91 -1.69
C GLY A 59 -13.91 -2.88 -1.91
N VAL A 60 -12.75 -3.04 -1.25
CA VAL A 60 -11.56 -2.20 -1.48
C VAL A 60 -11.09 -2.35 -2.92
N VAL A 61 -10.95 -3.58 -3.43
CA VAL A 61 -10.50 -3.83 -4.81
C VAL A 61 -11.50 -3.25 -5.83
N GLU A 62 -12.81 -3.50 -5.65
CA GLU A 62 -13.86 -2.92 -6.50
C GLU A 62 -13.79 -1.38 -6.53
N ASN A 63 -13.58 -0.75 -5.38
CA ASN A 63 -13.44 0.70 -5.28
C ASN A 63 -12.17 1.21 -6.00
N LEU A 64 -11.01 0.57 -5.80
CA LEU A 64 -9.76 0.98 -6.43
C LEU A 64 -9.77 0.82 -7.96
N ILE A 65 -10.42 -0.22 -8.48
CA ILE A 65 -10.65 -0.37 -9.92
C ILE A 65 -11.48 0.81 -10.46
N ALA A 66 -12.56 1.17 -9.78
CA ALA A 66 -13.39 2.31 -10.17
C ALA A 66 -12.64 3.65 -10.10
N GLU A 67 -11.86 3.88 -9.05
CA GLU A 67 -11.05 5.10 -8.89
C GLU A 67 -9.92 5.19 -9.94
N SER A 68 -9.31 4.07 -10.33
CA SER A 68 -8.28 4.05 -11.38
C SER A 68 -8.82 4.42 -12.76
N ALA A 69 -10.12 4.26 -12.98
CA ALA A 69 -10.81 4.70 -14.20
C ALA A 69 -11.23 6.18 -14.15
N ALA A 70 -11.02 6.89 -13.02
CA ALA A 70 -11.43 8.27 -12.84
C ALA A 70 -10.51 9.27 -13.59
N ALA A 71 -10.89 10.56 -13.56
CA ALA A 71 -10.21 11.61 -14.31
C ALA A 71 -8.82 12.00 -13.77
N HIS A 72 -8.42 11.50 -12.60
CA HIS A 72 -7.13 11.81 -11.98
C HIS A 72 -6.08 10.75 -12.33
N ARG A 73 -4.81 11.17 -12.39
CA ARG A 73 -3.71 10.22 -12.49
C ARG A 73 -3.61 9.42 -11.19
N THR A 74 -3.88 8.13 -11.28
CA THR A 74 -3.85 7.22 -10.13
C THR A 74 -2.76 6.18 -10.33
N HIS A 75 -1.99 5.92 -9.27
CA HIS A 75 -1.02 4.84 -9.18
C HIS A 75 -1.40 3.90 -8.05
N VAL A 76 -1.26 2.60 -8.28
CA VAL A 76 -1.61 1.55 -7.32
C VAL A 76 -0.41 0.64 -7.18
N LEU A 77 0.24 0.68 -6.02
CA LEU A 77 1.50 -0.04 -5.81
C LEU A 77 1.24 -1.44 -5.26
N LEU A 78 2.18 -2.34 -5.52
CA LEU A 78 2.18 -3.71 -5.01
C LEU A 78 2.63 -3.73 -3.55
N GLY A 79 1.74 -4.13 -2.65
CA GLY A 79 2.09 -4.46 -1.27
C GLY A 79 2.48 -5.93 -1.11
N ASN A 80 3.07 -6.28 0.03
CA ASN A 80 3.46 -7.67 0.28
C ASN A 80 2.24 -8.59 0.45
N HIS A 81 1.11 -8.09 0.95
CA HIS A 81 -0.13 -8.86 1.04
C HIS A 81 -0.74 -9.12 -0.34
N ASP A 82 -0.71 -8.13 -1.21
CA ASP A 82 -1.15 -8.27 -2.60
C ASP A 82 -0.25 -9.27 -3.35
N MET A 83 1.07 -9.24 -3.11
CA MET A 83 2.03 -10.21 -3.63
C MET A 83 1.75 -11.63 -3.10
N MET A 84 1.42 -11.78 -1.81
CA MET A 84 1.05 -13.09 -1.25
C MET A 84 -0.15 -13.69 -1.96
N LEU A 85 -1.16 -12.89 -2.29
CA LEU A 85 -2.28 -13.32 -3.12
C LEU A 85 -1.83 -13.76 -4.51
N GLN A 86 -0.97 -12.99 -5.20
CA GLN A 86 -0.44 -13.37 -6.52
C GLN A 86 0.32 -14.71 -6.48
N ILE A 87 1.08 -14.96 -5.41
CA ILE A 87 1.76 -16.25 -5.19
C ILE A 87 0.72 -17.37 -5.01
N TYR A 88 -0.28 -17.15 -4.14
CA TYR A 88 -1.34 -18.11 -3.86
C TYR A 88 -2.17 -18.47 -5.10
N LEU A 89 -2.45 -17.47 -5.95
CA LEU A 89 -3.17 -17.70 -7.23
C LEU A 89 -2.39 -18.60 -8.19
N LYS A 90 -1.07 -18.52 -8.18
CA LYS A 90 -0.19 -19.35 -9.01
C LYS A 90 -0.04 -20.77 -8.45
N ASP A 91 0.19 -20.90 -7.15
CA ASP A 91 0.35 -22.16 -6.45
C ASP A 91 -0.02 -22.03 -4.97
N PRO A 92 -1.17 -22.60 -4.55
CA PRO A 92 -1.66 -22.50 -3.18
C PRO A 92 -0.80 -23.26 -2.16
N THR A 93 0.24 -23.97 -2.56
CA THR A 93 1.12 -24.74 -1.65
C THR A 93 2.39 -23.98 -1.28
N ILE A 94 2.67 -22.86 -1.95
CA ILE A 94 3.87 -22.05 -1.72
C ILE A 94 3.71 -21.17 -0.47
N PRO A 95 4.75 -21.09 0.41
CA PRO A 95 4.73 -20.14 1.52
C PRO A 95 4.71 -18.68 1.03
N ILE A 96 4.17 -17.79 1.85
CA ILE A 96 4.00 -16.36 1.53
C ILE A 96 5.29 -15.61 1.14
N ARG A 97 6.44 -16.11 1.57
CA ARG A 97 7.76 -15.57 1.20
C ARG A 97 8.71 -16.72 0.89
N PRO A 98 8.63 -17.32 -0.31
CA PRO A 98 9.40 -18.51 -0.66
C PRO A 98 10.92 -18.31 -0.57
N ASN A 99 11.41 -17.11 -0.89
CA ASN A 99 12.83 -16.74 -0.85
C ASN A 99 13.25 -16.08 0.48
N GLY A 100 12.33 -15.88 1.41
CA GLY A 100 12.58 -15.24 2.70
C GLY A 100 13.27 -16.16 3.72
N PRO A 101 13.60 -15.63 4.90
CA PRO A 101 14.13 -16.42 6.01
C PRO A 101 13.23 -17.61 6.35
N LYS A 102 13.80 -18.72 6.79
CA LYS A 102 13.05 -19.97 7.11
C LYS A 102 11.91 -19.78 8.11
N VAL A 103 12.03 -18.78 9.00
CA VAL A 103 11.00 -18.42 9.99
C VAL A 103 9.72 -17.83 9.37
N ASN A 104 9.76 -17.36 8.12
CA ASN A 104 8.64 -16.75 7.42
C ASN A 104 7.95 -17.70 6.44
N LYS A 105 8.17 -19.02 6.54
CA LYS A 105 7.50 -20.02 5.72
C LYS A 105 6.09 -20.30 6.24
N VAL A 106 5.30 -19.26 6.35
CA VAL A 106 3.89 -19.33 6.75
C VAL A 106 3.03 -19.36 5.48
N HIS A 107 1.91 -20.04 5.53
CA HIS A 107 0.94 -20.04 4.45
C HIS A 107 0.11 -18.74 4.48
N TRP A 108 -0.32 -18.24 3.32
CA TRP A 108 -1.13 -17.00 3.24
C TRP A 108 -2.44 -17.10 4.04
N LEU A 109 -3.07 -18.26 4.09
CA LEU A 109 -4.29 -18.51 4.88
C LEU A 109 -4.04 -18.74 6.39
N HIS A 110 -2.79 -18.68 6.84
CA HIS A 110 -2.50 -18.68 8.27
C HIS A 110 -2.86 -17.33 8.90
N GLU A 111 -3.20 -17.30 10.18
CA GLU A 111 -3.57 -16.08 10.92
C GLU A 111 -2.61 -14.89 10.70
N LEU A 112 -1.30 -15.17 10.63
CA LEU A 112 -0.27 -14.16 10.38
C LEU A 112 -0.31 -13.61 8.94
N GLY A 113 -0.84 -14.37 7.99
CA GLY A 113 -1.05 -13.94 6.61
C GLY A 113 -2.30 -13.06 6.46
N GLY A 114 -3.39 -13.46 7.11
CA GLY A 114 -4.67 -12.73 7.05
C GLY A 114 -5.48 -12.96 5.78
N GLY A 115 -5.10 -13.95 4.95
CA GLY A 115 -5.76 -14.21 3.67
C GLY A 115 -7.15 -14.85 3.80
N ALA A 116 -7.45 -15.43 4.96
CA ALA A 116 -8.77 -16.03 5.21
C ALA A 116 -9.89 -14.97 5.17
N GLU A 117 -9.64 -13.78 5.71
CA GLU A 117 -10.55 -12.64 5.68
C GLU A 117 -10.80 -12.15 4.25
N THR A 118 -9.75 -12.14 3.43
CA THR A 118 -9.88 -11.85 2.00
C THR A 118 -10.79 -12.85 1.31
N LEU A 119 -10.54 -14.17 1.47
CA LEU A 119 -11.37 -15.20 0.88
C LEU A 119 -12.82 -15.11 1.33
N LEU A 120 -13.05 -14.83 2.61
CA LEU A 120 -14.39 -14.63 3.16
C LEU A 120 -15.11 -13.47 2.48
N SER A 121 -14.43 -12.36 2.21
CA SER A 121 -15.00 -11.19 1.51
C SER A 121 -15.46 -11.51 0.07
N TYR A 122 -14.87 -12.54 -0.56
CA TYR A 122 -15.29 -13.06 -1.86
C TYR A 122 -16.33 -14.20 -1.75
N GLY A 123 -16.81 -14.51 -0.53
CA GLY A 123 -17.82 -15.54 -0.28
C GLY A 123 -17.26 -16.96 -0.15
N VAL A 124 -15.95 -17.12 -0.06
CA VAL A 124 -15.31 -18.42 0.21
C VAL A 124 -15.26 -18.61 1.73
N VAL A 125 -16.13 -19.43 2.25
CA VAL A 125 -16.20 -19.81 3.66
C VAL A 125 -15.28 -21.00 3.95
N ASP A 126 -14.92 -21.18 5.23
CA ASP A 126 -14.09 -22.29 5.71
C ASP A 126 -12.71 -22.39 5.02
N ALA A 127 -12.14 -21.23 4.70
CA ALA A 127 -10.79 -21.14 4.14
C ALA A 127 -9.76 -21.79 5.08
N SER A 128 -9.04 -22.80 4.58
CA SER A 128 -8.13 -23.60 5.40
C SER A 128 -6.78 -23.81 4.71
N HIS A 129 -5.72 -23.55 5.46
CA HIS A 129 -4.35 -23.90 5.04
C HIS A 129 -4.06 -25.40 5.11
N GLU A 130 -4.91 -26.21 5.77
CA GLU A 130 -4.78 -27.68 5.82
C GLU A 130 -5.25 -28.32 4.52
N ASN A 131 -6.18 -27.68 3.78
CA ASN A 131 -6.64 -28.13 2.47
C ASN A 131 -6.59 -26.97 1.45
N PRO A 132 -5.40 -26.46 1.15
CA PRO A 132 -5.24 -25.26 0.34
C PRO A 132 -5.74 -25.43 -1.11
N GLY A 133 -5.69 -26.64 -1.67
CA GLY A 133 -6.10 -26.90 -3.05
C GLY A 133 -7.62 -26.78 -3.27
N ALA A 134 -8.44 -27.24 -2.32
CA ALA A 134 -9.89 -27.08 -2.41
C ALA A 134 -10.30 -25.61 -2.26
N THR A 135 -9.78 -24.95 -1.22
CA THR A 135 -9.99 -23.51 -0.96
C THR A 135 -9.57 -22.67 -2.16
N HIS A 136 -8.44 -22.96 -2.79
CA HIS A 136 -7.93 -22.27 -3.97
C HIS A 136 -8.90 -22.38 -5.15
N LYS A 137 -9.42 -23.59 -5.43
CA LYS A 137 -10.38 -23.82 -6.53
C LYS A 137 -11.65 -22.99 -6.35
N ASP A 138 -12.18 -22.94 -5.11
CA ASP A 138 -13.38 -22.18 -4.79
C ASP A 138 -13.11 -20.68 -4.95
N PHE A 139 -11.94 -20.20 -4.51
CA PHE A 139 -11.53 -18.81 -4.67
C PHE A 139 -11.33 -18.40 -6.14
N ILE A 140 -10.64 -19.21 -6.95
CA ILE A 140 -10.51 -18.95 -8.40
C ILE A 140 -11.88 -18.81 -9.07
N THR A 141 -12.87 -19.58 -8.62
CA THR A 141 -14.23 -19.49 -9.16
C THR A 141 -14.97 -18.21 -8.72
N ALA A 142 -14.66 -17.71 -7.53
CA ALA A 142 -15.29 -16.52 -6.95
C ALA A 142 -14.61 -15.19 -7.35
N LEU A 143 -13.34 -15.24 -7.76
CA LEU A 143 -12.55 -14.08 -8.14
C LEU A 143 -12.94 -13.58 -9.54
N PRO A 144 -13.45 -12.33 -9.70
CA PRO A 144 -13.74 -11.77 -11.01
C PRO A 144 -12.46 -11.55 -11.84
N ASP A 145 -12.54 -11.71 -13.15
CA ASP A 145 -11.41 -11.50 -14.06
C ASP A 145 -10.82 -10.08 -13.95
N GLU A 146 -11.66 -9.08 -13.74
CA GLU A 146 -11.20 -7.69 -13.56
C GLU A 146 -10.37 -7.50 -12.28
N HIS A 147 -10.67 -8.25 -11.21
CA HIS A 147 -9.87 -8.23 -9.98
C HIS A 147 -8.53 -8.93 -10.18
N LEU A 148 -8.51 -10.04 -10.92
CA LEU A 148 -7.24 -10.69 -11.30
C LEU A 148 -6.35 -9.72 -12.09
N HIS A 149 -6.90 -9.05 -13.11
CA HIS A 149 -6.17 -8.04 -13.88
C HIS A 149 -5.69 -6.87 -13.02
N PHE A 150 -6.49 -6.43 -12.05
CA PHE A 150 -6.07 -5.40 -11.09
C PHE A 150 -4.81 -5.83 -10.35
N PHE A 151 -4.78 -7.01 -9.73
CA PHE A 151 -3.60 -7.50 -9.02
C PHE A 151 -2.39 -7.70 -9.94
N GLU A 152 -2.58 -8.09 -11.20
CA GLU A 152 -1.50 -8.23 -12.19
C GLU A 152 -0.93 -6.89 -12.66
N SER A 153 -1.67 -5.80 -12.52
CA SER A 153 -1.30 -4.45 -12.98
C SER A 153 -0.61 -3.57 -11.94
N LEU A 154 -0.43 -4.05 -10.70
CA LEU A 154 0.16 -3.28 -9.60
C LEU A 154 1.61 -2.89 -9.91
N GLU A 155 1.95 -1.64 -9.60
CA GLU A 155 3.26 -1.06 -9.86
C GLU A 155 4.22 -1.33 -8.68
N HIS A 156 5.51 -1.52 -8.93
CA HIS A 156 6.48 -1.72 -7.84
C HIS A 156 6.86 -0.41 -7.12
N PHE A 157 6.98 0.66 -7.88
CA PHE A 157 7.28 1.99 -7.35
C PHE A 157 6.85 3.10 -8.33
N VAL A 158 6.73 4.31 -7.81
CA VAL A 158 6.54 5.53 -8.61
C VAL A 158 7.54 6.58 -8.16
N ARG A 159 8.18 7.27 -9.10
CA ARG A 159 9.04 8.42 -8.83
C ARG A 159 8.42 9.70 -9.40
N LEU A 160 8.16 10.68 -8.53
CA LEU A 160 7.64 12.00 -8.91
C LEU A 160 8.44 13.09 -8.20
N GLY A 161 9.13 13.91 -9.00
CA GLY A 161 10.03 14.95 -8.48
C GLY A 161 11.14 14.36 -7.60
N SER A 162 11.25 14.85 -6.39
CA SER A 162 12.20 14.39 -5.38
C SER A 162 11.67 13.29 -4.45
N TYR A 163 10.53 12.69 -4.79
CA TYR A 163 9.90 11.62 -4.00
C TYR A 163 9.91 10.29 -4.74
N LEU A 164 10.19 9.22 -4.00
CA LEU A 164 10.00 7.83 -4.41
C LEU A 164 8.90 7.22 -3.55
N PHE A 165 7.87 6.68 -4.18
CA PHE A 165 6.75 5.98 -3.52
C PHE A 165 6.95 4.49 -3.72
N VAL A 166 6.97 3.75 -2.62
CA VAL A 166 7.12 2.29 -2.57
C VAL A 166 6.24 1.74 -1.45
N HIS A 167 5.94 0.44 -1.48
CA HIS A 167 5.18 -0.14 -0.38
C HIS A 167 6.00 -0.18 0.92
N ALA A 168 7.14 -0.88 0.96
CA ALA A 168 7.86 -1.13 2.21
C ALA A 168 9.13 -0.28 2.37
N GLY A 169 9.92 -0.13 1.33
CA GLY A 169 11.18 0.60 1.38
C GLY A 169 12.10 0.27 0.22
N ILE A 170 13.38 0.53 0.43
CA ILE A 170 14.47 0.20 -0.50
C ILE A 170 15.63 -0.40 0.28
N ASN A 171 16.51 -1.13 -0.39
CA ASN A 171 17.80 -1.51 0.17
C ASN A 171 18.75 -0.29 0.04
N PRO A 172 19.20 0.33 1.16
CA PRO A 172 20.01 1.55 1.10
C PRO A 172 21.36 1.38 0.42
N ASP A 173 21.86 0.15 0.34
CA ASP A 173 23.18 -0.18 -0.21
C ASP A 173 23.13 -0.55 -1.70
N VAL A 174 21.95 -0.51 -2.32
CA VAL A 174 21.71 -0.94 -3.71
C VAL A 174 21.11 0.22 -4.52
N PRO A 175 21.61 0.50 -5.74
CA PRO A 175 21.01 1.47 -6.65
C PRO A 175 19.53 1.16 -6.95
N LEU A 176 18.75 2.19 -7.26
CA LEU A 176 17.28 2.04 -7.48
C LEU A 176 16.94 1.07 -8.62
N ASP A 177 17.73 1.05 -9.67
CA ASP A 177 17.58 0.18 -10.84
C ASP A 177 18.05 -1.28 -10.62
N GLU A 178 18.68 -1.55 -9.48
CA GLU A 178 19.11 -2.89 -9.07
C GLU A 178 18.27 -3.44 -7.89
N GLN A 179 17.29 -2.67 -7.40
CA GLN A 179 16.38 -3.11 -6.34
C GLN A 179 15.53 -4.28 -6.81
N THR A 180 15.22 -5.20 -5.90
CA THR A 180 14.34 -6.34 -6.16
C THR A 180 12.90 -6.05 -5.75
N GLU A 181 11.95 -6.86 -6.23
CA GLU A 181 10.55 -6.82 -5.78
C GLU A 181 10.45 -7.02 -4.25
N ASP A 182 11.26 -7.91 -3.68
CA ASP A 182 11.34 -8.13 -2.23
C ASP A 182 11.80 -6.87 -1.48
N ASP A 183 12.70 -6.07 -2.06
CA ASP A 183 13.12 -4.81 -1.44
C ASP A 183 11.95 -3.82 -1.37
N PHE A 184 11.21 -3.67 -2.45
CA PHE A 184 10.05 -2.76 -2.48
C PHE A 184 8.88 -3.20 -1.59
N THR A 185 8.70 -4.52 -1.37
CA THR A 185 7.49 -5.05 -0.73
C THR A 185 7.70 -5.58 0.69
N TRP A 186 8.93 -5.91 1.11
CA TRP A 186 9.21 -6.52 2.42
C TRP A 186 10.26 -5.80 3.25
N MET A 187 10.89 -4.75 2.74
CA MET A 187 11.99 -4.09 3.42
C MET A 187 11.58 -3.52 4.78
N ARG A 188 12.42 -3.73 5.76
CA ARG A 188 12.39 -3.08 7.08
C ARG A 188 13.79 -2.60 7.41
N GLU A 189 14.61 -3.45 8.04
CA GLU A 189 16.01 -3.14 8.27
C GLU A 189 16.88 -3.66 7.08
N PRO A 190 17.89 -2.92 6.67
CA PRO A 190 18.46 -1.71 7.30
C PRO A 190 17.80 -0.36 6.90
N PHE A 191 16.75 -0.35 6.07
CA PHE A 191 16.15 0.88 5.56
C PHE A 191 15.58 1.78 6.67
N LEU A 192 14.85 1.21 7.63
CA LEU A 192 14.18 1.98 8.68
C LEU A 192 15.15 2.73 9.60
N SER A 193 16.34 2.19 9.81
CA SER A 193 17.41 2.81 10.61
C SER A 193 18.39 3.64 9.79
N SER A 194 18.29 3.61 8.45
CA SER A 194 19.18 4.34 7.56
C SER A 194 18.95 5.85 7.62
N THR A 195 20.05 6.61 7.75
CA THR A 195 20.08 8.07 7.62
C THR A 195 20.74 8.53 6.33
N ALA A 196 20.95 7.61 5.39
CA ALA A 196 21.59 7.91 4.11
C ALA A 196 20.75 8.89 3.28
N ASP A 197 21.42 9.73 2.52
CA ASP A 197 20.79 10.54 1.48
C ASP A 197 20.70 9.71 0.19
N HIS A 198 19.48 9.31 -0.17
CA HIS A 198 19.22 8.51 -1.37
C HIS A 198 19.07 9.36 -2.64
N GLY A 199 19.22 10.70 -2.55
CA GLY A 199 18.91 11.64 -3.64
C GLY A 199 17.40 11.86 -3.86
N PHE A 200 16.56 11.31 -2.99
CA PHE A 200 15.11 11.48 -2.93
C PHE A 200 14.55 11.10 -1.54
N THR A 201 13.35 11.59 -1.22
CA THR A 201 12.63 11.17 0.00
C THR A 201 11.75 9.97 -0.33
N VAL A 202 11.89 8.87 0.42
CA VAL A 202 11.07 7.65 0.24
C VAL A 202 9.76 7.77 1.03
N VAL A 203 8.62 7.68 0.36
CA VAL A 203 7.29 7.58 1.00
C VAL A 203 6.87 6.12 1.01
N HIS A 204 6.55 5.57 2.19
CA HIS A 204 6.30 4.14 2.35
C HIS A 204 5.23 3.80 3.41
N GLY A 205 4.70 2.58 3.34
CA GLY A 205 3.79 1.93 4.29
C GLY A 205 4.45 0.78 5.05
N HIS A 206 3.79 -0.38 5.09
CA HIS A 206 4.26 -1.71 5.52
C HIS A 206 4.64 -1.87 7.00
N THR A 207 5.20 -0.88 7.61
CA THR A 207 5.65 -0.95 9.01
C THR A 207 4.80 -0.02 9.86
N PRO A 208 3.78 -0.56 10.57
CA PRO A 208 2.81 0.26 11.27
C PRO A 208 3.44 1.01 12.44
N THR A 209 3.10 2.29 12.54
CA THR A 209 3.47 3.20 13.62
C THR A 209 2.22 3.91 14.15
N LYS A 210 2.26 4.45 15.35
CA LYS A 210 1.10 5.18 15.91
C LYS A 210 0.81 6.49 15.19
N LEU A 211 1.83 7.12 14.64
CA LEU A 211 1.77 8.39 13.92
C LEU A 211 2.65 8.29 12.68
N VAL A 212 2.36 9.10 11.69
CA VAL A 212 3.23 9.23 10.51
C VAL A 212 4.65 9.60 10.96
N ALA A 213 5.65 8.86 10.46
CA ALA A 213 7.05 8.98 10.83
C ALA A 213 7.84 9.68 9.72
N ASN A 214 8.01 11.01 9.82
CA ASN A 214 8.82 11.78 8.87
C ASN A 214 10.26 11.92 9.37
N ARG A 215 11.20 11.22 8.74
CA ARG A 215 12.64 11.20 9.08
C ARG A 215 13.51 12.05 8.15
N GLY A 216 12.89 12.84 7.27
CA GLY A 216 13.58 13.65 6.28
C GLY A 216 13.97 12.88 5.02
N ASN A 217 14.72 11.79 5.14
CA ASN A 217 15.06 10.91 4.01
C ASN A 217 13.93 9.89 3.68
N ARG A 218 12.97 9.69 4.58
CA ARG A 218 11.78 8.84 4.39
C ARG A 218 10.57 9.35 5.19
N ILE A 219 9.38 9.01 4.71
CA ILE A 219 8.10 9.31 5.37
C ILE A 219 7.29 8.01 5.41
N GLY A 220 7.18 7.40 6.59
CA GLY A 220 6.34 6.21 6.82
C GLY A 220 4.92 6.63 7.16
N ILE A 221 3.94 6.15 6.37
CA ILE A 221 2.53 6.56 6.51
C ILE A 221 1.57 5.41 6.82
N ASP A 222 2.06 4.22 7.12
CA ASP A 222 1.22 3.16 7.68
C ASP A 222 0.95 3.47 9.16
N THR A 223 -0.27 3.85 9.45
CA THR A 223 -0.73 4.16 10.82
C THR A 223 -1.66 3.09 11.39
N GLY A 224 -1.63 1.90 10.79
CA GLY A 224 -2.29 0.71 11.32
C GLY A 224 -3.81 0.77 11.26
N ALA A 225 -4.40 1.17 10.14
CA ALA A 225 -5.84 1.29 9.94
C ALA A 225 -6.60 0.04 10.43
N VAL A 226 -6.17 -1.15 10.01
CA VAL A 226 -6.79 -2.43 10.39
C VAL A 226 -6.58 -2.79 11.87
N PHE A 227 -5.65 -2.15 12.55
CA PHE A 227 -5.39 -2.34 13.99
C PHE A 227 -6.06 -1.27 14.87
N GLY A 228 -6.99 -0.49 14.29
CA GLY A 228 -7.75 0.56 14.99
C GLY A 228 -7.08 1.93 14.95
N GLY A 229 -6.04 2.11 14.12
CA GLY A 229 -5.51 3.42 13.75
C GLY A 229 -6.31 4.07 12.63
N ASP A 230 -5.88 5.26 12.21
CA ASP A 230 -6.47 5.96 11.06
C ASP A 230 -5.77 5.54 9.75
N LEU A 231 -6.50 5.49 8.63
CA LEU A 231 -5.89 5.40 7.32
C LEU A 231 -5.28 6.76 6.94
N SER A 232 -3.97 6.83 6.90
CA SER A 232 -3.25 8.07 6.63
C SER A 232 -3.27 8.46 5.16
N CYS A 233 -3.40 9.77 4.91
CA CYS A 233 -3.20 10.39 3.60
C CYS A 233 -2.19 11.52 3.72
N LEU A 234 -1.02 11.35 3.11
CA LEU A 234 0.02 12.37 3.00
C LEU A 234 -0.22 13.22 1.75
N VAL A 235 -0.22 14.55 1.92
CA VAL A 235 -0.31 15.51 0.82
C VAL A 235 1.05 16.16 0.63
N LEU A 236 1.54 16.12 -0.61
CA LEU A 236 2.79 16.74 -1.03
C LEU A 236 2.51 17.75 -2.15
N GLU A 237 2.96 18.99 -1.99
CA GLU A 237 2.83 20.05 -3.00
C GLU A 237 4.04 21.00 -2.93
N GLY A 238 4.90 20.97 -3.96
CA GLY A 238 6.18 21.66 -3.92
C GLY A 238 7.01 21.21 -2.71
N ALA A 239 7.31 22.14 -1.79
CA ALA A 239 8.03 21.86 -0.54
C ALA A 239 7.11 21.51 0.65
N GLU A 240 5.80 21.62 0.48
CA GLU A 240 4.84 21.39 1.56
C GLU A 240 4.61 19.90 1.77
N GLN A 241 4.58 19.49 3.04
CA GLN A 241 4.27 18.14 3.49
C GLN A 241 3.19 18.23 4.59
N ALA A 242 2.04 17.64 4.37
CA ALA A 242 0.93 17.70 5.31
C ALA A 242 0.12 16.39 5.31
N LEU A 243 -0.58 16.11 6.40
CA LEU A 243 -1.57 15.04 6.48
C LEU A 243 -2.96 15.60 6.19
N LEU A 244 -3.72 14.91 5.35
CA LEU A 244 -5.10 15.25 5.08
C LEU A 244 -6.01 14.62 6.13
N SER A 245 -6.82 15.45 6.77
CA SER A 245 -7.83 15.03 7.73
C SER A 245 -9.20 15.61 7.38
N GLN A 246 -10.24 15.19 8.09
CA GLN A 246 -11.59 15.74 7.93
C GLN A 246 -11.67 17.26 8.18
N ILE A 247 -10.78 17.78 9.03
CA ILE A 247 -10.73 19.23 9.36
C ILE A 247 -9.77 20.01 8.46
N GLY A 248 -9.04 19.36 7.57
CA GLY A 248 -8.10 19.99 6.63
C GLY A 248 -6.67 19.45 6.76
N LEU A 249 -5.70 20.23 6.29
CA LEU A 249 -4.29 19.86 6.29
C LEU A 249 -3.63 20.13 7.64
N ILE A 250 -2.88 19.13 8.10
CA ILE A 250 -2.05 19.18 9.31
C ILE A 250 -0.59 19.09 8.86
N PRO A 251 0.28 20.09 9.13
CA PRO A 251 1.68 20.04 8.75
C PRO A 251 2.39 18.77 9.26
N CYS A 252 3.23 18.18 8.42
CA CYS A 252 4.00 16.96 8.71
C CYS A 252 5.50 17.20 8.50
N PRO A 253 6.15 18.08 9.29
CA PRO A 253 7.58 18.35 9.17
C PRO A 253 8.41 17.13 9.61
N PRO A 254 9.69 17.02 9.17
CA PRO A 254 10.60 16.01 9.69
C PRO A 254 10.71 16.07 11.22
N GLU A 255 10.78 14.91 11.83
CA GLU A 255 11.06 14.79 13.28
C GLU A 255 12.46 15.31 13.57
N SER A 256 12.60 16.09 14.67
CA SER A 256 13.86 16.69 15.13
C SER A 256 14.81 15.69 15.79
#